data_50358ff2c8c7f31e888da75b192a4506
#
_entry.id   50358ff2c8c7f31e888da75b192a4506
#
_cell.length_a   1.000
_cell.length_b   1.000
_cell.length_c   1.000
_cell.angle_alpha   90.00
_cell.angle_beta   90.00
_cell.angle_gamma   90.00
#
_symmetry.space_group_name_H-M   'P 1'
#
loop_
_entity.id
_entity.type
_entity.pdbx_description
1 polymer ?
#
loop_
_entity_poly.entity_id
_entity_poly.type
_entity_poly.pdbx_seq_one_letter_code
_entity_poly.pdbx_strand_id
1 'polypeptide(L)'
;MPKSFSELEKQNIRGILIGSCRLSWKNYGYKRTNIDELCQKAGISKGGFYIFFPSKERLFYETLLDVQQSLYTLMEDILAEEPGKSGLAKALKAVYAEYDKSPFLYDTASADFTGFINKLAPEEREAIGFDSLAGAKRLLAKSYLTLRIPEEMALSVLASLLNIAANKEKLLYDHFQVFDFMLDHTLDHIFG
;
A
#
# COMPACT_ATOMS: atom_id res chain seq x y z
N MET A 1 -23.42 11.65 -29.89
CA MET A 1 -22.38 12.55 -29.37
C MET A 1 -21.73 11.90 -28.19
N PRO A 2 -20.39 11.91 -28.01
CA PRO A 2 -19.79 11.43 -26.81
C PRO A 2 -20.30 12.24 -25.62
N LYS A 3 -20.73 11.59 -24.56
CA LYS A 3 -21.22 12.24 -23.34
C LYS A 3 -20.07 13.08 -22.76
N SER A 4 -20.22 14.38 -22.73
CA SER A 4 -19.28 15.28 -22.07
C SER A 4 -19.53 15.16 -20.57
N PHE A 5 -18.55 14.66 -19.79
CA PHE A 5 -18.62 14.61 -18.34
C PHE A 5 -18.23 15.97 -17.76
N SER A 6 -18.99 16.46 -16.78
CA SER A 6 -18.57 17.58 -15.94
C SER A 6 -17.32 17.21 -15.12
N GLU A 7 -16.60 18.18 -14.60
CA GLU A 7 -15.40 17.90 -13.75
C GLU A 7 -15.74 17.11 -12.50
N LEU A 8 -16.90 17.38 -11.88
CA LEU A 8 -17.38 16.61 -10.72
C LEU A 8 -17.69 15.15 -11.09
N GLU A 9 -18.34 14.90 -12.25
CA GLU A 9 -18.58 13.55 -12.75
C GLU A 9 -17.25 12.82 -13.03
N LYS A 10 -16.28 13.51 -13.64
CA LYS A 10 -14.95 12.95 -13.90
C LYS A 10 -14.24 12.53 -12.60
N GLN A 11 -14.23 13.40 -11.59
CA GLN A 11 -13.64 13.09 -10.28
C GLN A 11 -14.31 11.89 -9.63
N ASN A 12 -15.65 11.82 -9.66
CA ASN A 12 -16.41 10.73 -9.10
C ASN A 12 -16.13 9.40 -9.83
N ILE A 13 -16.19 9.38 -11.16
CA ILE A 13 -15.88 8.19 -11.97
C ILE A 13 -14.45 7.73 -11.72
N ARG A 14 -13.48 8.64 -11.65
CA ARG A 14 -12.09 8.32 -11.36
C ARG A 14 -11.94 7.66 -9.97
N GLY A 15 -12.61 8.19 -8.95
CA GLY A 15 -12.64 7.61 -7.61
C GLY A 15 -13.24 6.20 -7.59
N ILE A 16 -14.35 5.99 -8.32
CA ILE A 16 -14.98 4.66 -8.44
C ILE A 16 -14.03 3.67 -9.13
N LEU A 17 -13.33 4.08 -10.19
CA LEU A 17 -12.36 3.23 -10.90
C LEU A 17 -11.19 2.84 -9.99
N ILE A 18 -10.61 3.77 -9.24
CA ILE A 18 -9.51 3.51 -8.28
C ILE A 18 -9.99 2.57 -7.17
N GLY A 19 -11.12 2.86 -6.52
CA GLY A 19 -11.68 2.03 -5.46
C GLY A 19 -12.03 0.62 -5.92
N SER A 20 -12.63 0.50 -7.12
CA SER A 20 -12.96 -0.80 -7.71
C SER A 20 -11.70 -1.58 -8.13
N CYS A 21 -10.66 -0.89 -8.62
CA CYS A 21 -9.37 -1.48 -8.94
C CYS A 21 -8.71 -2.01 -7.67
N ARG A 22 -8.67 -1.23 -6.57
CA ARG A 22 -8.14 -1.65 -5.27
C ARG A 22 -8.79 -2.95 -4.79
N LEU A 23 -10.13 -3.02 -4.81
CA LEU A 23 -10.87 -4.22 -4.41
C LEU A 23 -10.59 -5.43 -5.31
N SER A 24 -10.52 -5.21 -6.62
CA SER A 24 -10.21 -6.29 -7.57
C SER A 24 -8.79 -6.78 -7.43
N TRP A 25 -7.83 -5.87 -7.27
CA TRP A 25 -6.42 -6.20 -7.03
C TRP A 25 -6.24 -7.01 -5.74
N LYS A 26 -6.85 -6.53 -4.66
CA LYS A 26 -6.85 -7.22 -3.36
C LYS A 26 -7.28 -8.69 -3.45
N ASN A 27 -8.31 -8.97 -4.26
CA ASN A 27 -8.93 -10.30 -4.30
C ASN A 27 -8.41 -11.20 -5.41
N TYR A 28 -7.98 -10.64 -6.55
CA TYR A 28 -7.69 -11.40 -7.77
C TYR A 28 -6.31 -11.13 -8.36
N GLY A 29 -5.62 -10.10 -7.91
CA GLY A 29 -4.34 -9.69 -8.45
C GLY A 29 -4.44 -8.83 -9.72
N TYR A 30 -3.29 -8.34 -10.18
CA TYR A 30 -3.19 -7.50 -11.37
C TYR A 30 -3.64 -8.21 -12.64
N LYS A 31 -3.17 -9.46 -12.87
CA LYS A 31 -3.45 -10.18 -14.12
C LYS A 31 -4.95 -10.44 -14.30
N ARG A 32 -5.64 -10.85 -13.24
CA ARG A 32 -7.05 -11.23 -13.28
C ARG A 32 -8.01 -10.05 -13.16
N THR A 33 -7.57 -8.87 -12.78
CA THR A 33 -8.42 -7.67 -12.77
C THR A 33 -8.84 -7.31 -14.20
N ASN A 34 -10.15 -7.25 -14.43
CA ASN A 34 -10.76 -7.02 -15.72
C ASN A 34 -11.25 -5.56 -15.84
N ILE A 35 -10.77 -4.83 -16.85
CA ILE A 35 -11.16 -3.42 -17.11
C ILE A 35 -12.65 -3.30 -17.42
N ASP A 36 -13.24 -4.26 -18.13
CA ASP A 36 -14.67 -4.20 -18.48
C ASP A 36 -15.57 -4.24 -17.22
N GLU A 37 -15.19 -5.05 -16.21
CA GLU A 37 -15.89 -5.09 -14.92
C GLU A 37 -15.73 -3.79 -14.12
N LEU A 38 -14.55 -3.17 -14.16
CA LEU A 38 -14.31 -1.88 -13.51
C LEU A 38 -15.15 -0.78 -14.17
N CYS A 39 -15.21 -0.78 -15.52
CA CYS A 39 -16.04 0.15 -16.30
C CYS A 39 -17.53 0.00 -15.95
N GLN A 40 -18.01 -1.25 -15.85
CA GLN A 40 -19.40 -1.52 -15.46
C GLN A 40 -19.73 -0.93 -14.08
N LYS A 41 -18.84 -1.09 -13.10
CA LYS A 41 -19.02 -0.51 -11.75
C LYS A 41 -19.02 1.03 -11.79
N ALA A 42 -18.22 1.62 -12.66
CA ALA A 42 -18.14 3.08 -12.84
C ALA A 42 -19.25 3.65 -13.76
N GLY A 43 -20.11 2.82 -14.33
CA GLY A 43 -21.19 3.26 -15.23
C GLY A 43 -20.69 3.83 -16.55
N ILE A 44 -19.53 3.40 -17.05
CA ILE A 44 -18.91 3.86 -18.30
C ILE A 44 -18.63 2.70 -19.25
N SER A 45 -18.46 3.02 -20.54
CA SER A 45 -17.98 2.05 -21.52
C SER A 45 -16.46 1.85 -21.43
N LYS A 46 -15.95 0.75 -22.00
CA LYS A 46 -14.51 0.51 -22.12
C LYS A 46 -13.80 1.64 -22.89
N GLY A 47 -14.42 2.19 -23.93
CA GLY A 47 -13.90 3.36 -24.64
C GLY A 47 -13.84 4.60 -23.75
N GLY A 48 -14.82 4.77 -22.84
CA GLY A 48 -14.85 5.82 -21.85
C GLY A 48 -13.73 5.71 -20.80
N PHE A 49 -13.27 4.51 -20.48
CA PHE A 49 -12.14 4.30 -19.56
C PHE A 49 -10.88 5.06 -19.96
N TYR A 50 -10.56 5.07 -21.24
CA TYR A 50 -9.36 5.71 -21.77
C TYR A 50 -9.38 7.25 -21.72
N ILE A 51 -10.53 7.84 -21.38
CA ILE A 51 -10.62 9.27 -21.04
C ILE A 51 -10.01 9.55 -19.65
N PHE A 52 -10.08 8.56 -18.73
CA PHE A 52 -9.64 8.69 -17.35
C PHE A 52 -8.22 8.14 -17.12
N PHE A 53 -7.91 7.02 -17.74
CA PHE A 53 -6.62 6.33 -17.60
C PHE A 53 -6.14 5.85 -18.98
N PRO A 54 -4.94 6.25 -19.43
CA PRO A 54 -4.42 5.87 -20.73
C PRO A 54 -4.13 4.36 -20.84
N SER A 55 -4.00 3.65 -19.72
CA SER A 55 -3.78 2.21 -19.69
C SER A 55 -4.26 1.60 -18.38
N LYS A 56 -4.35 0.25 -18.35
CA LYS A 56 -4.57 -0.53 -17.11
C LYS A 56 -3.47 -0.26 -16.09
N GLU A 57 -2.24 -0.21 -16.56
CA GLU A 57 -1.05 0.02 -15.75
C GLU A 57 -1.11 1.37 -15.04
N ARG A 58 -1.57 2.41 -15.74
CA ARG A 58 -1.73 3.74 -15.15
C ARG A 58 -2.80 3.76 -14.04
N LEU A 59 -3.92 3.07 -14.23
CA LEU A 59 -4.91 2.90 -13.16
C LEU A 59 -4.30 2.19 -11.95
N PHE A 60 -3.55 1.11 -12.17
CA PHE A 60 -2.91 0.36 -11.08
C PHE A 60 -1.84 1.17 -10.37
N TYR A 61 -1.04 1.95 -11.10
CA TYR A 61 -0.05 2.87 -10.52
C TYR A 61 -0.72 3.87 -9.57
N GLU A 62 -1.78 4.54 -10.00
CA GLU A 62 -2.49 5.50 -9.17
C GLU A 62 -3.23 4.82 -8.00
N THR A 63 -3.74 3.62 -8.21
CA THR A 63 -4.32 2.81 -7.13
C THR A 63 -3.25 2.44 -6.09
N LEU A 64 -2.03 2.14 -6.50
CA LEU A 64 -0.93 1.84 -5.57
C LEU A 64 -0.56 3.07 -4.72
N LEU A 65 -0.49 4.25 -5.34
CA LEU A 65 -0.25 5.51 -4.61
C LEU A 65 -1.37 5.81 -3.61
N ASP A 66 -2.63 5.60 -3.99
CA ASP A 66 -3.80 5.74 -3.10
C ASP A 66 -3.73 4.78 -1.90
N VAL A 67 -3.32 3.54 -2.13
CA VAL A 67 -3.11 2.55 -1.08
C VAL A 67 -1.98 2.95 -0.14
N GLN A 68 -0.84 3.37 -0.66
CA GLN A 68 0.28 3.86 0.15
C GLN A 68 -0.14 5.06 1.01
N GLN A 69 -0.83 6.03 0.42
CA GLN A 69 -1.33 7.19 1.16
C GLN A 69 -2.31 6.78 2.26
N SER A 70 -3.20 5.81 1.98
CA SER A 70 -4.16 5.29 2.98
C SER A 70 -3.45 4.64 4.17
N LEU A 71 -2.35 3.91 3.95
CA LEU A 71 -1.56 3.31 5.02
C LEU A 71 -0.83 4.36 5.86
N TYR A 72 -0.28 5.39 5.23
CA TYR A 72 0.35 6.50 5.96
C TYR A 72 -0.68 7.26 6.80
N THR A 73 -1.85 7.55 6.25
CA THR A 73 -2.93 8.19 7.00
C THR A 73 -3.33 7.34 8.22
N LEU A 74 -3.51 6.03 8.04
CA LEU A 74 -3.80 5.11 9.14
C LEU A 74 -2.74 5.17 10.25
N MET A 75 -1.46 5.18 9.88
CA MET A 75 -0.37 5.26 10.85
C MET A 75 -0.33 6.63 11.55
N GLU A 76 -0.51 7.72 10.80
CA GLU A 76 -0.52 9.08 11.34
C GLU A 76 -1.67 9.30 12.32
N ASP A 77 -2.87 8.80 12.01
CA ASP A 77 -4.05 8.87 12.88
C ASP A 77 -3.79 8.14 14.21
N ILE A 78 -3.25 6.91 14.16
CA ILE A 78 -2.89 6.14 15.36
C ILE A 78 -1.82 6.87 16.18
N LEU A 79 -0.79 7.42 15.54
CA LEU A 79 0.28 8.14 16.20
C LEU A 79 -0.16 9.50 16.75
N ALA A 80 -1.21 10.10 16.20
CA ALA A 80 -1.81 11.32 16.76
C ALA A 80 -2.61 11.02 18.05
N GLU A 81 -3.28 9.88 18.11
CA GLU A 81 -4.00 9.42 19.31
C GLU A 81 -3.06 8.89 20.39
N GLU A 82 -2.02 8.17 20.01
CA GLU A 82 -1.05 7.53 20.90
C GLU A 82 0.39 7.81 20.43
N PRO A 83 0.98 8.97 20.78
CA PRO A 83 2.37 9.28 20.43
C PRO A 83 3.38 8.36 21.11
N GLY A 84 4.49 8.09 20.42
CA GLY A 84 5.60 7.31 20.98
C GLY A 84 5.68 5.86 20.49
N LYS A 85 6.53 5.08 21.16
CA LYS A 85 6.86 3.70 20.77
C LYS A 85 5.64 2.78 20.81
N SER A 86 4.74 2.94 21.78
CA SER A 86 3.49 2.16 21.90
C SER A 86 2.57 2.42 20.70
N GLY A 87 2.34 3.69 20.35
CA GLY A 87 1.54 4.04 19.16
C GLY A 87 2.18 3.55 17.87
N LEU A 88 3.52 3.59 17.75
CA LEU A 88 4.21 3.02 16.59
C LEU A 88 4.00 1.50 16.51
N ALA A 89 4.08 0.78 17.63
CA ALA A 89 3.76 -0.65 17.66
C ALA A 89 2.34 -0.92 17.18
N LYS A 90 1.36 -0.17 17.69
CA LYS A 90 -0.05 -0.27 17.31
C LYS A 90 -0.25 0.05 15.82
N ALA A 91 0.40 1.07 15.30
CA ALA A 91 0.34 1.45 13.88
C ALA A 91 0.92 0.35 12.97
N LEU A 92 2.08 -0.21 13.32
CA LEU A 92 2.69 -1.33 12.57
C LEU A 92 1.85 -2.60 12.61
N LYS A 93 1.21 -2.92 13.74
CA LYS A 93 0.26 -4.04 13.85
C LYS A 93 -0.97 -3.81 12.95
N ALA A 94 -1.49 -2.60 12.88
CA ALA A 94 -2.59 -2.25 11.98
C ALA A 94 -2.19 -2.39 10.50
N VAL A 95 -1.01 -1.91 10.09
CA VAL A 95 -0.48 -2.09 8.74
C VAL A 95 -0.28 -3.56 8.41
N TYR A 96 0.29 -4.34 9.33
CA TYR A 96 0.48 -5.78 9.15
C TYR A 96 -0.86 -6.51 8.92
N ALA A 97 -1.90 -6.15 9.68
CA ALA A 97 -3.24 -6.70 9.48
C ALA A 97 -3.85 -6.33 8.12
N GLU A 98 -3.55 -5.13 7.58
CA GLU A 98 -3.97 -4.77 6.21
C GLU A 98 -3.20 -5.58 5.14
N TYR A 99 -1.92 -5.86 5.36
CA TYR A 99 -1.11 -6.73 4.49
C TYR A 99 -1.69 -8.15 4.45
N ASP A 100 -2.03 -8.71 5.60
CA ASP A 100 -2.62 -10.05 5.69
C ASP A 100 -3.95 -10.18 4.94
N LYS A 101 -4.81 -9.15 5.01
CA LYS A 101 -6.09 -9.10 4.30
C LYS A 101 -5.96 -8.92 2.79
N SER A 102 -4.78 -8.59 2.27
CA SER A 102 -4.63 -8.14 0.89
C SER A 102 -3.35 -8.70 0.22
N PRO A 103 -3.20 -10.04 0.16
CA PRO A 103 -1.96 -10.68 -0.25
C PRO A 103 -1.48 -10.28 -1.65
N PHE A 104 -2.40 -10.11 -2.62
CA PHE A 104 -2.02 -9.69 -3.98
C PHE A 104 -1.54 -8.25 -4.08
N LEU A 105 -1.93 -7.41 -3.13
CA LEU A 105 -1.59 -5.99 -3.13
C LEU A 105 -0.24 -5.72 -2.47
N TYR A 106 0.14 -6.52 -1.47
CA TYR A 106 1.33 -6.29 -0.65
C TYR A 106 2.43 -7.34 -0.83
N ASP A 107 2.17 -8.45 -1.53
CA ASP A 107 3.23 -9.39 -1.91
C ASP A 107 4.01 -8.85 -3.12
N THR A 108 4.94 -7.94 -2.83
CA THR A 108 5.79 -7.29 -3.83
C THR A 108 6.74 -8.26 -4.54
N ALA A 109 6.97 -9.45 -3.99
CA ALA A 109 7.80 -10.50 -4.57
C ALA A 109 7.01 -11.42 -5.52
N SER A 110 5.68 -11.36 -5.51
CA SER A 110 4.85 -12.21 -6.38
C SER A 110 5.09 -11.94 -7.86
N ALA A 111 4.94 -12.99 -8.67
CA ALA A 111 5.00 -12.87 -10.13
C ALA A 111 3.87 -11.99 -10.71
N ASP A 112 2.78 -11.79 -9.98
CA ASP A 112 1.68 -10.92 -10.35
C ASP A 112 2.06 -9.45 -10.17
N PHE A 113 2.57 -9.09 -8.98
CA PHE A 113 3.03 -7.74 -8.66
C PHE A 113 4.23 -7.35 -9.53
N THR A 114 5.25 -8.21 -9.63
CA THR A 114 6.42 -8.00 -10.49
C THR A 114 6.01 -7.81 -11.95
N GLY A 115 5.02 -8.59 -12.43
CA GLY A 115 4.48 -8.45 -13.78
C GLY A 115 3.79 -7.11 -14.03
N PHE A 116 3.20 -6.50 -13.01
CA PHE A 116 2.68 -5.13 -13.07
C PHE A 116 3.82 -4.10 -13.08
N ILE A 117 4.73 -4.15 -12.10
CA ILE A 117 5.83 -3.20 -11.96
C ILE A 117 6.69 -3.13 -13.23
N ASN A 118 6.97 -4.27 -13.87
CA ASN A 118 7.77 -4.33 -15.09
C ASN A 118 7.12 -3.63 -16.31
N LYS A 119 5.83 -3.33 -16.25
CA LYS A 119 5.11 -2.59 -17.31
C LYS A 119 5.05 -1.08 -17.07
N LEU A 120 5.45 -0.62 -15.91
CA LEU A 120 5.54 0.81 -15.61
C LEU A 120 6.75 1.44 -16.28
N ALA A 121 6.64 2.73 -16.58
CA ALA A 121 7.78 3.53 -16.97
C ALA A 121 8.86 3.58 -15.85
N PRO A 122 10.15 3.72 -16.19
CA PRO A 122 11.22 3.80 -15.18
C PRO A 122 10.93 4.86 -14.11
N GLU A 123 10.46 6.03 -14.52
CA GLU A 123 10.15 7.17 -13.65
C GLU A 123 9.01 6.85 -12.67
N GLU A 124 7.99 6.11 -13.12
CA GLU A 124 6.88 5.66 -12.26
C GLU A 124 7.36 4.66 -11.20
N ARG A 125 8.27 3.74 -11.58
CA ARG A 125 8.86 2.77 -10.64
C ARG A 125 9.72 3.46 -9.58
N GLU A 126 10.53 4.41 -9.97
CA GLU A 126 11.36 5.21 -9.07
C GLU A 126 10.49 6.04 -8.11
N ALA A 127 9.42 6.66 -8.61
CA ALA A 127 8.49 7.44 -7.81
C ALA A 127 7.81 6.59 -6.70
N ILE A 128 7.38 5.37 -7.01
CA ILE A 128 6.79 4.45 -6.00
C ILE A 128 7.80 4.19 -4.86
N GLY A 129 9.04 3.87 -5.20
CA GLY A 129 10.09 3.62 -4.22
C GLY A 129 10.43 4.85 -3.39
N PHE A 130 10.55 6.01 -4.04
CA PHE A 130 10.85 7.28 -3.39
C PHE A 130 9.74 7.70 -2.41
N ASP A 131 8.47 7.64 -2.83
CA ASP A 131 7.33 8.03 -2.01
C ASP A 131 7.18 7.11 -0.79
N SER A 132 7.38 5.79 -0.96
CA SER A 132 7.38 4.83 0.15
C SER A 132 8.46 5.15 1.18
N LEU A 133 9.68 5.40 0.73
CA LEU A 133 10.80 5.70 1.61
C LEU A 133 10.61 7.05 2.32
N ALA A 134 10.17 8.08 1.60
CA ALA A 134 9.92 9.41 2.16
C ALA A 134 8.81 9.38 3.22
N GLY A 135 7.74 8.61 3.00
CA GLY A 135 6.68 8.41 3.99
C GLY A 135 7.19 7.73 5.25
N ALA A 136 7.94 6.63 5.12
CA ALA A 136 8.52 5.91 6.26
C ALA A 136 9.49 6.80 7.06
N LYS A 137 10.35 7.57 6.39
CA LYS A 137 11.25 8.54 7.04
C LYS A 137 10.48 9.61 7.82
N ARG A 138 9.40 10.17 7.26
CA ARG A 138 8.55 11.15 7.97
C ARG A 138 7.95 10.58 9.25
N LEU A 139 7.55 9.30 9.25
CA LEU A 139 7.02 8.65 10.45
C LEU A 139 8.11 8.48 11.52
N LEU A 140 9.32 8.08 11.14
CA LEU A 140 10.43 7.90 12.09
C LEU A 140 11.00 9.23 12.60
N ALA A 141 10.85 10.32 11.85
CA ALA A 141 11.32 11.66 12.23
C ALA A 141 10.42 12.39 13.25
N LYS A 142 9.38 11.74 13.77
CA LYS A 142 8.53 12.32 14.82
C LYS A 142 9.35 12.60 16.08
N SER A 143 9.20 13.78 16.69
CA SER A 143 10.01 14.27 17.82
C SER A 143 9.97 13.40 19.08
N TYR A 144 8.95 12.56 19.22
CA TYR A 144 8.77 11.62 20.32
C TYR A 144 9.36 10.24 20.04
N LEU A 145 10.02 10.04 18.90
CA LEU A 145 10.75 8.82 18.54
C LEU A 145 12.24 9.14 18.47
N THR A 146 13.03 8.53 19.33
CA THR A 146 14.49 8.71 19.35
C THR A 146 15.15 7.43 18.90
N LEU A 147 15.79 7.44 17.73
CA LEU A 147 16.51 6.29 17.19
C LEU A 147 17.81 6.04 17.97
N ARG A 148 18.07 4.77 18.29
CA ARG A 148 19.34 4.24 18.87
C ARG A 148 20.27 3.65 17.83
N ILE A 149 19.76 3.43 16.61
CA ILE A 149 20.48 2.83 15.48
C ILE A 149 20.34 3.74 14.25
N PRO A 150 21.18 3.57 13.21
CA PRO A 150 21.05 4.32 11.96
C PRO A 150 19.65 4.20 11.35
N GLU A 151 19.13 5.31 10.80
CA GLU A 151 17.79 5.39 10.21
C GLU A 151 17.55 4.31 9.15
N GLU A 152 18.53 4.11 8.25
CA GLU A 152 18.42 3.10 7.19
C GLU A 152 18.32 1.68 7.75
N MET A 153 19.00 1.42 8.85
CA MET A 153 18.91 0.13 9.54
C MET A 153 17.53 -0.04 10.17
N ALA A 154 17.00 0.98 10.84
CA ALA A 154 15.66 0.96 11.44
C ALA A 154 14.59 0.71 10.37
N LEU A 155 14.64 1.44 9.24
CA LEU A 155 13.73 1.27 8.11
C LEU A 155 13.80 -0.14 7.53
N SER A 156 15.01 -0.68 7.33
CA SER A 156 15.23 -2.01 6.78
C SER A 156 14.67 -3.10 7.70
N VAL A 157 14.87 -2.97 9.00
CA VAL A 157 14.35 -3.92 10.00
C VAL A 157 12.83 -3.89 10.03
N LEU A 158 12.22 -2.70 10.12
CA LEU A 158 10.76 -2.56 10.17
C LEU A 158 10.09 -3.05 8.88
N ALA A 159 10.67 -2.76 7.71
CA ALA A 159 10.18 -3.28 6.43
C ALA A 159 10.29 -4.82 6.37
N SER A 160 11.39 -5.40 6.91
CA SER A 160 11.57 -6.86 6.96
C SER A 160 10.52 -7.54 7.83
N LEU A 161 10.13 -6.92 8.95
CA LEU A 161 9.04 -7.44 9.80
C LEU A 161 7.71 -7.48 9.04
N LEU A 162 7.36 -6.43 8.31
CA LEU A 162 6.11 -6.41 7.52
C LEU A 162 6.10 -7.49 6.43
N ASN A 163 7.25 -7.88 5.90
CA ASN A 163 7.36 -8.95 4.91
C ASN A 163 7.04 -10.36 5.45
N ILE A 164 6.87 -10.53 6.77
CA ILE A 164 6.40 -11.80 7.36
C ILE A 164 5.04 -12.18 6.77
N ALA A 165 4.14 -11.21 6.55
CA ALA A 165 2.82 -11.44 5.98
C ALA A 165 2.88 -12.12 4.60
N ALA A 166 3.85 -11.76 3.75
CA ALA A 166 4.04 -12.36 2.44
C ALA A 166 4.56 -13.82 2.49
N ASN A 167 5.11 -14.24 3.62
CA ASN A 167 5.68 -15.57 3.83
C ASN A 167 4.97 -16.38 4.92
N LYS A 168 3.78 -15.97 5.34
CA LYS A 168 3.03 -16.57 6.44
C LYS A 168 2.82 -18.08 6.31
N GLU A 169 2.60 -18.57 5.09
CA GLU A 169 2.39 -19.99 4.79
C GLU A 169 3.62 -20.88 5.08
N LYS A 170 4.80 -20.26 5.25
CA LYS A 170 6.05 -20.97 5.58
C LYS A 170 6.33 -21.04 7.10
N LEU A 171 5.55 -20.33 7.90
CA LEU A 171 5.72 -20.30 9.35
C LEU A 171 5.09 -21.53 10.00
N LEU A 172 5.77 -22.06 11.03
CA LEU A 172 5.28 -23.18 11.83
C LEU A 172 4.32 -22.73 12.95
N TYR A 173 4.18 -21.45 13.16
CA TYR A 173 3.38 -20.84 14.21
C TYR A 173 2.51 -19.73 13.66
N ASP A 174 1.52 -19.28 14.45
CA ASP A 174 0.64 -18.16 14.06
C ASP A 174 1.44 -16.91 13.70
N HIS A 175 1.29 -16.42 12.50
CA HIS A 175 2.11 -15.33 11.96
C HIS A 175 1.87 -13.98 12.65
N PHE A 176 0.68 -13.74 13.23
CA PHE A 176 0.42 -12.54 14.02
C PHE A 176 1.19 -12.59 15.33
N GLN A 177 1.21 -13.74 16.00
CA GLN A 177 1.97 -13.91 17.25
C GLN A 177 3.48 -13.83 17.01
N VAL A 178 3.96 -14.37 15.89
CA VAL A 178 5.37 -14.24 15.49
C VAL A 178 5.71 -12.77 15.21
N PHE A 179 4.87 -12.08 14.47
CA PHE A 179 5.06 -10.66 14.18
C PHE A 179 5.06 -9.82 15.47
N ASP A 180 4.09 -10.01 16.34
CA ASP A 180 3.98 -9.27 17.60
C ASP A 180 5.21 -9.49 18.49
N PHE A 181 5.64 -10.75 18.66
CA PHE A 181 6.84 -11.08 19.42
C PHE A 181 8.08 -10.38 18.86
N MET A 182 8.30 -10.45 17.55
CA MET A 182 9.45 -9.83 16.91
C MET A 182 9.36 -8.29 16.97
N LEU A 183 8.19 -7.71 16.76
CA LEU A 183 7.98 -6.27 16.79
C LEU A 183 8.30 -5.69 18.17
N ASP A 184 7.72 -6.25 19.23
CA ASP A 184 7.87 -5.74 20.58
C ASP A 184 9.36 -5.73 21.01
N HIS A 185 10.10 -6.83 20.74
CA HIS A 185 11.54 -6.90 21.02
C HIS A 185 12.37 -5.96 20.14
N THR A 186 11.99 -5.81 18.88
CA THR A 186 12.70 -4.97 17.92
C THR A 186 12.58 -3.50 18.27
N LEU A 187 11.38 -3.02 18.60
CA LEU A 187 11.15 -1.61 18.94
C LEU A 187 11.95 -1.17 20.17
N ASP A 188 12.15 -2.05 21.15
CA ASP A 188 12.97 -1.76 22.33
C ASP A 188 14.46 -1.54 22.01
N HIS A 189 14.95 -2.12 20.93
CA HIS A 189 16.33 -1.94 20.45
C HIS A 189 16.48 -0.77 19.49
N ILE A 190 15.45 -0.49 18.69
CA ILE A 190 15.47 0.60 17.70
C ILE A 190 15.29 1.98 18.35
N PHE A 191 14.40 2.07 19.35
CA PHE A 191 14.01 3.35 19.97
C PHE A 191 14.40 3.45 21.45
N GLY A 192 14.80 4.69 21.82
CA GLY A 192 15.10 5.07 23.19
C GLY A 192 13.87 5.42 24.00
#